data_bbe562df27aaf700b9ff8bc51ded220a
#
_entry.id   bbe562df27aaf700b9ff8bc51ded220a
#
_cell.length_a   1.000
_cell.length_b   1.000
_cell.length_c   1.000
_cell.angle_alpha   90.00
_cell.angle_beta   90.00
_cell.angle_gamma   90.00
#
_symmetry.space_group_name_H-M   'P 1'
#
loop_
_entity.id
_entity.type
_entity.pdbx_description
1 polymer ?
#
loop_
_entity_poly.entity_id
_entity_poly.type
_entity_poly.pdbx_seq_one_letter_code
_entity_poly.pdbx_strand_id
1 'polypeptide(L)'
;MKLKEITQYKTDITSLIDGGRLYEAIVKLQPVVEEVADYILIQQLNTMKVSYDYLLQYFLDGVKDDGRNDMIDKITESIYLITDKCVIALSAKQSFELFYTKASVLRGVSVADLVSKHQNLQKKYELLTGVDAESQNARAIS
;
A
#
# COMPACT_ATOMS: atom_id res chain seq x y z
N MET A 1 10.78 -6.62 1.67
CA MET A 1 11.09 -5.79 2.86
C MET A 1 10.88 -6.62 4.11
N LYS A 2 11.84 -6.64 5.01
CA LYS A 2 11.75 -7.39 6.27
C LYS A 2 10.86 -6.67 7.26
N LEU A 3 10.30 -7.41 8.22
CA LEU A 3 9.37 -6.86 9.23
C LEU A 3 9.99 -5.68 9.99
N LYS A 4 11.26 -5.80 10.36
CA LYS A 4 12.00 -4.72 11.04
C LYS A 4 12.09 -3.45 10.18
N GLU A 5 12.30 -3.61 8.88
CA GLU A 5 12.36 -2.50 7.93
C GLU A 5 10.98 -1.84 7.76
N ILE A 6 9.93 -2.66 7.74
CA ILE A 6 8.55 -2.17 7.64
C ILE A 6 8.19 -1.30 8.85
N THR A 7 8.51 -1.75 10.05
CA THR A 7 8.28 -1.00 11.29
C THR A 7 9.07 0.31 11.31
N GLN A 8 10.35 0.24 10.94
CA GLN A 8 11.21 1.41 10.86
C GLN A 8 10.69 2.42 9.84
N TYR A 9 10.18 1.93 8.73
CA TYR A 9 9.61 2.74 7.69
C TYR A 9 8.45 3.59 8.19
N LYS A 10 7.52 2.97 8.93
CA LYS A 10 6.39 3.68 9.54
C LYS A 10 6.88 4.77 10.51
N THR A 11 7.87 4.45 11.32
CA THR A 11 8.47 5.40 12.26
C THR A 11 9.09 6.59 11.51
N ASP A 12 9.81 6.34 10.44
CA ASP A 12 10.46 7.38 9.64
C ASP A 12 9.43 8.30 8.98
N ILE A 13 8.35 7.76 8.43
CA ILE A 13 7.27 8.55 7.84
C ILE A 13 6.61 9.44 8.90
N THR A 14 6.32 8.89 10.07
CA THR A 14 5.73 9.63 11.18
C THR A 14 6.63 10.79 11.61
N SER A 15 7.92 10.55 11.71
CA SER A 15 8.91 11.59 12.06
C SER A 15 8.96 12.71 11.03
N LEU A 16 8.87 12.39 9.75
CA LEU A 16 8.85 13.39 8.69
C LEU A 16 7.59 14.26 8.77
N ILE A 17 6.44 13.65 9.03
CA ILE A 17 5.18 14.38 9.17
C ILE A 17 5.24 15.30 10.39
N ASP A 18 5.70 14.80 11.53
CA ASP A 18 5.82 15.57 12.76
C ASP A 18 6.78 16.75 12.60
N GLY A 19 7.79 16.61 11.76
CA GLY A 19 8.72 17.68 11.42
C GLY A 19 8.22 18.64 10.34
N GLY A 20 7.00 18.49 9.86
CA GLY A 20 6.42 19.33 8.81
C GLY A 20 6.98 19.04 7.41
N ARG A 21 7.61 17.90 7.22
CA ARG A 21 8.26 17.51 5.96
C ARG A 21 7.35 16.63 5.10
N LEU A 22 6.18 17.18 4.73
CA LEU A 22 5.17 16.41 3.98
C LEU A 22 5.69 15.90 2.64
N TYR A 23 6.42 16.73 1.90
CA TYR A 23 6.95 16.33 0.60
C TYR A 23 7.92 15.15 0.72
N GLU A 24 8.82 15.20 1.70
CA GLU A 24 9.77 14.11 1.94
C GLU A 24 9.05 12.81 2.33
N ALA A 25 7.96 12.93 3.11
CA ALA A 25 7.14 11.79 3.47
C ALA A 25 6.48 11.17 2.23
N ILE A 26 5.95 11.98 1.33
CA ILE A 26 5.35 11.54 0.07
C ILE A 26 6.40 10.83 -0.80
N VAL A 27 7.57 11.42 -0.95
CA VAL A 27 8.67 10.82 -1.73
C VAL A 27 9.09 9.48 -1.14
N LYS A 28 9.13 9.38 0.18
CA LYS A 28 9.50 8.14 0.86
C LYS A 28 8.44 7.04 0.69
N LEU A 29 7.18 7.41 0.58
CA LEU A 29 6.08 6.46 0.36
C LEU A 29 6.12 5.81 -1.03
N GLN A 30 6.57 6.53 -2.03
CA GLN A 30 6.45 6.08 -3.41
C GLN A 30 7.05 4.69 -3.67
N PRO A 31 8.32 4.41 -3.33
CA PRO A 31 8.89 3.09 -3.61
C PRO A 31 8.18 1.96 -2.87
N VAL A 32 7.60 2.24 -1.71
CA VAL A 32 6.88 1.24 -0.93
C VAL A 32 5.51 0.95 -1.53
N VAL A 33 4.81 1.97 -1.98
CA VAL A 33 3.55 1.80 -2.71
C VAL A 33 3.78 1.00 -3.99
N GLU A 34 4.87 1.26 -4.69
CA GLU A 34 5.27 0.50 -5.89
C GLU A 34 5.57 -0.97 -5.56
N GLU A 35 6.22 -1.23 -4.43
CA GLU A 35 6.52 -2.59 -3.98
C GLU A 35 5.25 -3.37 -3.65
N VAL A 36 4.26 -2.73 -3.01
CA VAL A 36 2.95 -3.33 -2.75
C VAL A 36 2.21 -3.60 -4.04
N ALA A 37 2.39 -2.74 -5.05
CA ALA A 37 1.81 -2.88 -6.38
C ALA A 37 0.27 -2.92 -6.39
N ASP A 38 -0.37 -2.26 -5.42
CA ASP A 38 -1.82 -2.13 -5.37
C ASP A 38 -2.24 -0.91 -6.16
N TYR A 39 -3.07 -1.11 -7.17
CA TYR A 39 -3.53 -0.04 -8.06
C TYR A 39 -4.26 1.08 -7.31
N ILE A 40 -5.08 0.71 -6.34
CA ILE A 40 -5.84 1.69 -5.53
C ILE A 40 -4.88 2.57 -4.73
N LEU A 41 -3.85 1.97 -4.12
CA LEU A 41 -2.84 2.73 -3.37
C LEU A 41 -2.03 3.64 -4.28
N ILE A 42 -1.69 3.18 -5.48
CA ILE A 42 -0.99 4.00 -6.48
C ILE A 42 -1.83 5.21 -6.85
N GLN A 43 -3.13 5.03 -7.09
CA GLN A 43 -4.04 6.13 -7.40
C GLN A 43 -4.18 7.09 -6.22
N GLN A 44 -4.30 6.58 -5.01
CA GLN A 44 -4.38 7.40 -3.80
C GLN A 44 -3.11 8.25 -3.61
N LEU A 45 -1.95 7.66 -3.86
CA LEU A 45 -0.69 8.39 -3.80
C LEU A 45 -0.64 9.50 -4.85
N ASN A 46 -1.06 9.23 -6.07
CA ASN A 46 -1.08 10.22 -7.14
C ASN A 46 -2.05 11.37 -6.83
N THR A 47 -3.23 11.07 -6.31
CA THR A 47 -4.20 12.07 -5.86
C THR A 47 -3.61 12.95 -4.76
N MET A 48 -2.90 12.35 -3.82
CA MET A 48 -2.24 13.07 -2.74
C MET A 48 -1.16 14.01 -3.26
N LYS A 49 -0.38 13.57 -4.27
CA LYS A 49 0.63 14.42 -4.90
C LYS A 49 0.00 15.64 -5.58
N VAL A 50 -1.12 15.46 -6.25
CA VAL A 50 -1.88 16.56 -6.85
C VAL A 50 -2.35 17.54 -5.78
N SER A 51 -2.88 17.03 -4.68
CA SER A 51 -3.30 17.86 -3.54
C SER A 51 -2.13 18.64 -2.95
N TYR A 52 -0.97 18.03 -2.87
CA TYR A 52 0.24 18.71 -2.41
C TYR A 52 0.67 19.84 -3.35
N ASP A 53 0.57 19.62 -4.66
CA ASP A 53 0.88 20.67 -5.65
C ASP A 53 -0.07 21.86 -5.50
N TYR A 54 -1.36 21.62 -5.24
CA TYR A 54 -2.31 22.69 -4.92
C TYR A 54 -1.93 23.44 -3.65
N LEU A 55 -1.47 22.71 -2.63
CA LEU A 55 -1.01 23.35 -1.39
C LEU A 55 0.18 24.27 -1.64
N LEU A 56 1.14 23.84 -2.45
CA LEU A 56 2.26 24.69 -2.85
C LEU A 56 1.79 25.96 -3.56
N GLN A 57 0.77 25.84 -4.41
CA GLN A 57 0.21 26.99 -5.11
C GLN A 57 -0.37 28.01 -4.12
N TYR A 58 -1.06 27.55 -3.08
CA TYR A 58 -1.54 28.44 -2.03
C TYR A 58 -0.41 29.20 -1.34
N PHE A 59 0.72 28.53 -1.07
CA PHE A 59 1.88 29.19 -0.49
C PHE A 59 2.46 30.26 -1.42
N LEU A 60 2.56 29.95 -2.71
CA LEU A 60 3.11 30.88 -3.69
C LEU A 60 2.22 32.10 -3.90
N ASP A 61 0.91 31.91 -3.87
CA ASP A 61 -0.07 32.99 -4.05
C ASP A 61 -0.24 33.83 -2.79
N GLY A 62 0.38 33.44 -1.68
CA GLY A 62 0.31 34.15 -0.42
C GLY A 62 -1.06 34.07 0.25
N VAL A 63 -1.90 33.13 -0.14
CA VAL A 63 -3.22 32.95 0.44
C VAL A 63 -3.07 32.41 1.86
N LYS A 64 -3.66 33.15 2.80
CA LYS A 64 -3.70 32.74 4.20
C LYS A 64 -5.16 32.53 4.58
N ASP A 65 -5.64 31.33 4.44
CA ASP A 65 -6.97 30.97 4.89
C ASP A 65 -7.01 29.62 5.57
N ASP A 66 -8.16 29.27 6.14
CA ASP A 66 -8.38 28.00 6.83
C ASP A 66 -8.34 26.82 5.86
N GLY A 67 -8.60 27.04 4.58
CA GLY A 67 -8.54 26.01 3.56
C GLY A 67 -7.16 25.39 3.42
N ARG A 68 -6.10 26.18 3.63
CA ARG A 68 -4.73 25.68 3.61
C ARG A 68 -4.47 24.67 4.71
N ASN A 69 -4.93 24.96 5.93
CA ASN A 69 -4.79 24.06 7.07
C ASN A 69 -5.59 22.77 6.85
N ASP A 70 -6.78 22.88 6.29
CA ASP A 70 -7.58 21.71 5.94
C ASP A 70 -6.89 20.84 4.91
N MET A 71 -6.23 21.43 3.92
CA MET A 71 -5.46 20.70 2.92
C MET A 71 -4.28 19.96 3.56
N ILE A 72 -3.56 20.62 4.46
CA ILE A 72 -2.45 20.00 5.20
C ILE A 72 -2.96 18.80 5.99
N ASP A 73 -4.07 18.95 6.69
CA ASP A 73 -4.64 17.89 7.51
C ASP A 73 -5.08 16.70 6.64
N LYS A 74 -5.72 16.96 5.51
CA LYS A 74 -6.14 15.91 4.58
C LYS A 74 -4.97 15.16 3.98
N ILE A 75 -3.92 15.87 3.59
CA ILE A 75 -2.71 15.25 3.06
C ILE A 75 -2.06 14.39 4.14
N THR A 76 -1.95 14.90 5.35
CA THR A 76 -1.39 14.17 6.50
C THR A 76 -2.18 12.87 6.76
N GLU A 77 -3.50 12.96 6.81
CA GLU A 77 -4.36 11.78 6.99
C GLU A 77 -4.17 10.77 5.87
N SER A 78 -4.07 11.25 4.62
CA SER A 78 -3.85 10.37 3.47
C SER A 78 -2.50 9.66 3.55
N ILE A 79 -1.45 10.35 3.97
CA ILE A 79 -0.12 9.75 4.15
C ILE A 79 -0.19 8.64 5.20
N TYR A 80 -0.82 8.88 6.34
CA TYR A 80 -0.97 7.86 7.39
C TYR A 80 -1.78 6.66 6.89
N LEU A 81 -2.87 6.91 6.19
CA LEU A 81 -3.72 5.85 5.68
C LEU A 81 -2.99 4.96 4.68
N ILE A 82 -2.28 5.56 3.73
CA ILE A 82 -1.49 4.83 2.73
C ILE A 82 -0.36 4.06 3.43
N THR A 83 0.33 4.69 4.36
CA THR A 83 1.40 4.04 5.13
C THR A 83 0.89 2.81 5.87
N ASP A 84 -0.25 2.93 6.57
CA ASP A 84 -0.83 1.81 7.32
C ASP A 84 -1.24 0.66 6.39
N LYS A 85 -1.83 0.97 5.25
CA LYS A 85 -2.19 -0.05 4.26
C LYS A 85 -0.97 -0.76 3.70
N CYS A 86 0.10 -0.02 3.42
CA CYS A 86 1.35 -0.60 2.96
C CYS A 86 1.98 -1.51 4.01
N VAL A 87 2.00 -1.08 5.27
CA VAL A 87 2.53 -1.88 6.38
C VAL A 87 1.76 -3.18 6.52
N ILE A 88 0.44 -3.13 6.47
CA ILE A 88 -0.41 -4.33 6.55
C ILE A 88 -0.10 -5.27 5.38
N ALA A 89 -0.07 -4.75 4.16
CA ALA A 89 0.17 -5.56 2.96
C ALA A 89 1.55 -6.22 2.97
N LEU A 90 2.58 -5.47 3.32
CA LEU A 90 3.96 -5.99 3.35
C LEU A 90 4.16 -6.97 4.52
N SER A 91 3.55 -6.73 5.66
CA SER A 91 3.61 -7.64 6.81
C SER A 91 2.92 -8.96 6.49
N ALA A 92 1.78 -8.92 5.85
CA ALA A 92 1.07 -10.12 5.40
C ALA A 92 1.90 -10.92 4.39
N LYS A 93 2.51 -10.23 3.43
CA LYS A 93 3.38 -10.85 2.44
C LYS A 93 4.57 -11.55 3.08
N GLN A 94 5.21 -10.91 4.03
CA GLN A 94 6.35 -11.49 4.73
C GLN A 94 5.95 -12.69 5.57
N SER A 95 4.86 -12.61 6.30
CA SER A 95 4.35 -13.74 7.10
C SER A 95 4.04 -14.94 6.22
N PHE A 96 3.46 -14.70 5.05
CA PHE A 96 3.17 -15.72 4.07
C PHE A 96 4.45 -16.39 3.54
N GLU A 97 5.46 -15.61 3.19
CA GLU A 97 6.75 -16.12 2.73
C GLU A 97 7.43 -16.96 3.81
N LEU A 98 7.42 -16.51 5.05
CA LEU A 98 7.98 -17.26 6.17
C LEU A 98 7.27 -18.60 6.38
N PHE A 99 5.94 -18.60 6.27
CA PHE A 99 5.16 -19.82 6.37
C PHE A 99 5.58 -20.84 5.30
N TYR A 100 5.70 -20.40 4.05
CA TYR A 100 6.11 -21.29 2.97
C TYR A 100 7.55 -21.74 3.08
N THR A 101 8.42 -20.90 3.61
CA THR A 101 9.81 -21.30 3.88
C THR A 101 9.88 -22.45 4.88
N LYS A 102 9.13 -22.35 5.98
CA LYS A 102 9.04 -23.42 6.98
C LYS A 102 8.46 -24.69 6.38
N ALA A 103 7.38 -24.59 5.65
CA ALA A 103 6.75 -25.74 5.01
C ALA A 103 7.69 -26.40 4.00
N SER A 104 8.45 -25.62 3.25
CA SER A 104 9.44 -26.11 2.30
C SER A 104 10.54 -26.90 3.00
N VAL A 105 11.08 -26.37 4.09
CA VAL A 105 12.13 -27.05 4.88
C VAL A 105 11.63 -28.38 5.41
N LEU A 106 10.42 -28.42 5.94
CA LEU A 106 9.84 -29.63 6.51
C LEU A 106 9.51 -30.70 5.48
N ARG A 107 9.15 -30.31 4.26
CA ARG A 107 8.67 -31.22 3.22
C ARG A 107 9.65 -31.42 2.07
N GLY A 108 10.78 -30.73 2.07
CA GLY A 108 11.74 -30.79 0.99
C GLY A 108 11.23 -30.20 -0.32
N VAL A 109 10.25 -29.30 -0.26
CA VAL A 109 9.66 -28.64 -1.43
C VAL A 109 10.21 -27.23 -1.54
N SER A 110 10.43 -26.75 -2.76
CA SER A 110 10.95 -25.39 -2.94
C SER A 110 9.88 -24.33 -2.59
N VAL A 111 10.34 -23.20 -2.06
CA VAL A 111 9.47 -22.07 -1.74
C VAL A 111 8.75 -21.56 -3.00
N ALA A 112 9.47 -21.49 -4.11
CA ALA A 112 8.91 -21.05 -5.38
C ALA A 112 7.75 -21.93 -5.83
N ASP A 113 7.86 -23.25 -5.67
CA ASP A 113 6.79 -24.19 -6.02
C ASP A 113 5.56 -23.99 -5.14
N LEU A 114 5.74 -23.77 -3.84
CA LEU A 114 4.65 -23.53 -2.90
C LEU A 114 3.93 -22.24 -3.20
N VAL A 115 4.67 -21.17 -3.47
CA VAL A 115 4.10 -19.87 -3.85
C VAL A 115 3.30 -19.99 -5.14
N SER A 116 3.86 -20.69 -6.14
CA SER A 116 3.19 -20.94 -7.40
C SER A 116 1.88 -21.70 -7.23
N LYS A 117 1.89 -22.75 -6.40
CA LYS A 117 0.66 -23.52 -6.09
C LYS A 117 -0.38 -22.66 -5.39
N HIS A 118 0.04 -21.80 -4.46
CA HIS A 118 -0.89 -20.90 -3.79
C HIS A 118 -1.54 -19.93 -4.75
N GLN A 119 -0.75 -19.34 -5.63
CA GLN A 119 -1.27 -18.42 -6.65
C GLN A 119 -2.26 -19.11 -7.57
N ASN A 120 -1.96 -20.34 -7.98
CA ASN A 120 -2.87 -21.12 -8.82
C ASN A 120 -4.18 -21.45 -8.09
N LEU A 121 -4.11 -21.82 -6.82
CA LEU A 121 -5.31 -22.08 -6.01
C LEU A 121 -6.13 -20.83 -5.82
N GLN A 122 -5.48 -19.69 -5.60
CA GLN A 122 -6.15 -18.42 -5.47
C GLN A 122 -6.90 -18.05 -6.75
N LYS A 123 -6.28 -18.22 -7.90
CA LYS A 123 -6.93 -17.99 -9.19
C LYS A 123 -8.13 -18.90 -9.39
N LYS A 124 -7.99 -20.20 -9.06
CA LYS A 124 -9.10 -21.13 -9.13
C LYS A 124 -10.25 -20.73 -8.21
N TYR A 125 -9.94 -20.29 -7.00
CA TYR A 125 -10.93 -19.82 -6.05
C TYR A 125 -11.67 -18.60 -6.59
N GLU A 126 -10.95 -17.63 -7.12
CA GLU A 126 -11.55 -16.43 -7.73
C GLU A 126 -12.46 -16.80 -8.90
N LEU A 127 -12.03 -17.73 -9.74
CA LEU A 127 -12.84 -18.21 -10.87
C LEU A 127 -14.10 -18.94 -10.43
N LEU A 128 -14.01 -19.76 -9.37
CA LEU A 128 -15.14 -20.56 -8.92
C LEU A 128 -16.15 -19.77 -8.11
N THR A 129 -15.68 -18.86 -7.28
CA THR A 129 -16.54 -18.07 -6.39
C THR A 129 -17.06 -16.81 -7.03
N GLY A 130 -16.44 -16.39 -8.13
CA GLY A 130 -16.82 -15.14 -8.76
C GLY A 130 -16.56 -13.95 -7.85
N VAL A 131 -15.40 -13.91 -7.25
CA VAL A 131 -15.02 -12.87 -6.31
C VAL A 131 -15.23 -11.48 -6.87
N ASP A 132 -14.96 -11.27 -8.13
CA ASP A 132 -15.41 -10.08 -8.81
C ASP A 132 -16.89 -10.26 -9.18
N ALA A 133 -17.70 -9.27 -8.87
CA ALA A 133 -19.15 -9.35 -9.05
C ALA A 133 -19.55 -9.58 -10.53
N GLU A 134 -18.81 -9.03 -11.46
CA GLU A 134 -19.08 -9.19 -12.90
C GLU A 134 -18.82 -10.61 -13.34
N SER A 135 -17.69 -11.16 -12.98
CA SER A 135 -17.36 -12.54 -13.26
C SER A 135 -18.28 -13.49 -12.55
N GLN A 136 -18.72 -13.14 -11.37
CA GLN A 136 -19.67 -13.94 -10.62
C GLN A 136 -20.99 -14.07 -11.34
N ASN A 137 -21.51 -12.97 -11.85
CA ASN A 137 -22.75 -12.98 -12.63
C ASN A 137 -22.60 -13.78 -13.92
N ALA A 138 -21.51 -13.59 -14.62
CA ALA A 138 -21.22 -14.35 -15.84
C ALA A 138 -21.13 -15.84 -15.57
N ARG A 139 -20.58 -16.23 -14.45
CA ARG A 139 -20.42 -17.63 -14.06
C ARG A 139 -21.68 -18.26 -13.53
N ALA A 140 -22.50 -17.50 -12.83
CA ALA A 140 -23.78 -17.97 -12.37
C ALA A 140 -24.67 -18.40 -13.54
N ILE A 141 -24.47 -17.77 -14.68
CA ILE A 141 -25.16 -18.09 -15.92
C ILE A 141 -24.55 -19.33 -16.60
N SER A 142 -23.26 -19.48 -16.47
CA SER A 142 -22.56 -20.61 -17.05
C SER A 142 -22.43 -21.75 -16.08
#